data_47cd8fcae938eb5779be4527684f87da
#
_entry.id   47cd8fcae938eb5779be4527684f87da
#
_cell.length_a   1.000
_cell.length_b   1.000
_cell.length_c   1.000
_cell.angle_alpha   90.00
_cell.angle_beta   90.00
_cell.angle_gamma   90.00
#
_symmetry.space_group_name_H-M   'P 1'
#
loop_
_entity.id
_entity.type
_entity.pdbx_description
1 polymer ?
#
loop_
_entity_poly.entity_id
_entity_poly.type
_entity_poly.pdbx_seq_one_letter_code
_entity_poly.pdbx_strand_id
1 'polypeptide(L)'
;YASQVSAGVSSAVSGSARVQQSGEAAQQEALAEGKKATEATAPADSARKNGESDRTGKNAENSQHLSGDELKELTELKARDREVRAHEAAHQAVGGQYAGAMSFTYQRGPDGAQYAVGGEVSIDLSPVQGDPQATIQKMQTVRAAAMAPAEPSGQDRAVAAQAMQILLQAQSELAAESGPSSRAASDTYREVSAMGEVDQNGDKPRVSSFDPVSA
;
A
#
# COMPACT_ATOMS: atom_id res chain seq x y z
N TYR A 1 -56.37 -24.42 -10.19
CA TYR A 1 -57.08 -23.27 -10.78
C TYR A 1 -56.04 -22.34 -11.39
N ALA A 2 -56.17 -22.25 -12.69
CA ALA A 2 -55.40 -21.38 -13.54
C ALA A 2 -55.78 -19.90 -13.37
N SER A 3 -54.85 -19.00 -13.66
CA SER A 3 -55.10 -17.85 -14.54
C SER A 3 -53.81 -17.12 -14.86
N GLN A 4 -53.51 -17.14 -16.12
CA GLN A 4 -52.62 -16.24 -16.88
C GLN A 4 -53.24 -14.83 -16.92
N VAL A 5 -52.39 -13.84 -17.15
CA VAL A 5 -52.47 -12.74 -18.15
C VAL A 5 -51.15 -11.99 -18.05
N SER A 6 -50.29 -11.97 -19.02
CA SER A 6 -50.31 -11.41 -20.41
C SER A 6 -50.06 -9.92 -20.50
N ALA A 7 -49.01 -9.63 -21.29
CA ALA A 7 -48.75 -8.49 -22.17
C ALA A 7 -48.47 -7.13 -21.53
N GLY A 8 -47.50 -6.44 -21.94
CA GLY A 8 -46.85 -6.01 -23.18
C GLY A 8 -46.37 -4.60 -22.93
N VAL A 9 -45.53 -4.02 -23.49
CA VAL A 9 -45.14 -3.47 -24.77
C VAL A 9 -43.85 -2.69 -24.67
N SER A 10 -43.04 -2.96 -25.62
CA SER A 10 -42.07 -2.13 -26.34
C SER A 10 -42.17 -0.61 -26.18
N SER A 11 -41.04 0.04 -26.06
CA SER A 11 -40.71 1.20 -26.91
C SER A 11 -39.20 1.45 -26.90
N ALA A 12 -38.64 1.28 -28.05
CA ALA A 12 -37.35 1.76 -28.52
C ALA A 12 -37.37 3.28 -28.67
N VAL A 13 -36.29 3.94 -28.24
CA VAL A 13 -35.91 5.21 -28.85
C VAL A 13 -34.40 5.21 -29.07
N SER A 14 -34.06 5.15 -30.32
CA SER A 14 -32.80 5.52 -30.94
C SER A 14 -32.52 7.00 -30.68
N GLY A 15 -31.29 7.32 -30.34
CA GLY A 15 -30.76 8.65 -30.28
C GLY A 15 -29.28 8.63 -30.62
N SER A 16 -28.98 8.54 -31.90
CA SER A 16 -27.66 8.85 -32.47
C SER A 16 -27.38 10.35 -32.27
N ALA A 17 -26.27 10.69 -31.68
CA ALA A 17 -25.63 11.99 -31.88
C ALA A 17 -24.13 11.78 -32.05
N ARG A 18 -23.73 11.87 -33.26
CA ARG A 18 -22.41 11.98 -33.85
C ARG A 18 -22.02 13.45 -33.84
N VAL A 19 -20.94 13.85 -33.22
CA VAL A 19 -20.17 15.08 -33.51
C VAL A 19 -18.71 14.76 -33.27
N GLN A 20 -17.97 14.57 -34.37
CA GLN A 20 -16.97 15.40 -35.06
C GLN A 20 -15.81 15.82 -34.13
N GLN A 21 -14.69 15.20 -34.25
CA GLN A 21 -13.49 15.40 -35.10
C GLN A 21 -13.21 16.83 -35.52
N SER A 22 -12.18 17.42 -35.02
CA SER A 22 -11.23 18.39 -35.57
C SER A 22 -10.36 18.89 -34.40
N GLY A 23 -9.10 19.07 -34.49
CA GLY A 23 -8.06 19.21 -35.46
C GLY A 23 -6.76 19.17 -34.71
N GLU A 24 -5.80 18.46 -35.20
CA GLU A 24 -4.71 18.95 -36.03
C GLU A 24 -3.79 20.03 -35.41
N ALA A 25 -2.61 19.55 -35.10
CA ALA A 25 -1.32 19.92 -35.69
C ALA A 25 -0.57 21.15 -35.14
N ALA A 26 0.70 20.86 -35.07
CA ALA A 26 1.85 21.77 -35.13
C ALA A 26 2.28 22.41 -33.78
N GLN A 27 3.53 22.39 -33.40
CA GLN A 27 4.83 22.58 -34.06
C GLN A 27 5.89 22.10 -33.10
N GLN A 28 6.79 21.29 -33.42
CA GLN A 28 8.17 21.40 -33.89
C GLN A 28 8.88 22.73 -33.64
N GLU A 29 10.15 22.52 -33.20
CA GLU A 29 11.35 23.36 -33.23
C GLU A 29 11.64 24.25 -32.01
N ALA A 30 12.76 24.01 -31.37
CA ALA A 30 14.11 24.51 -31.58
C ALA A 30 15.06 23.95 -30.53
N LEU A 31 16.03 23.21 -30.93
CA LEU A 31 17.47 23.57 -31.14
C LEU A 31 18.21 24.04 -29.89
N ALA A 32 19.06 23.12 -29.43
CA ALA A 32 20.54 23.16 -29.47
C ALA A 32 21.27 23.94 -28.38
N GLU A 33 22.28 23.23 -27.93
CA GLU A 33 23.63 23.64 -27.45
C GLU A 33 23.84 23.94 -25.97
N GLY A 34 24.71 23.13 -25.40
CA GLY A 34 25.30 23.34 -24.11
C GLY A 34 26.13 22.15 -23.63
N LYS A 35 27.24 21.84 -24.35
CA LYS A 35 28.33 21.00 -23.86
C LYS A 35 28.83 21.51 -22.50
N LYS A 36 28.94 20.62 -21.50
CA LYS A 36 30.24 20.42 -20.81
C LYS A 36 30.24 19.14 -20.00
N ALA A 37 31.25 18.36 -20.26
CA ALA A 37 31.66 17.17 -19.55
C ALA A 37 31.97 17.43 -18.08
N THR A 38 31.60 16.53 -17.21
CA THR A 38 32.47 16.07 -16.13
C THR A 38 32.23 14.57 -15.95
N GLU A 39 33.30 13.88 -16.22
CA GLU A 39 33.67 12.52 -15.89
C GLU A 39 33.51 12.26 -14.41
N ALA A 40 32.88 11.14 -14.04
CA ALA A 40 33.45 10.19 -13.08
C ALA A 40 32.44 9.09 -12.68
N THR A 41 32.86 7.88 -12.89
CA THR A 41 32.64 6.68 -12.08
C THR A 41 31.32 5.93 -12.27
N ALA A 42 31.33 5.04 -13.25
CA ALA A 42 30.61 3.77 -13.12
C ALA A 42 31.34 2.87 -12.09
N PRO A 43 30.61 2.11 -11.30
CA PRO A 43 30.98 0.72 -11.24
C PRO A 43 29.83 -0.28 -11.31
N ALA A 44 30.06 -1.35 -12.05
CA ALA A 44 29.65 -2.72 -11.78
C ALA A 44 28.15 -3.04 -11.77
N ASP A 45 27.57 -3.16 -12.96
CA ASP A 45 26.36 -3.96 -13.15
C ASP A 45 26.45 -4.89 -14.38
N SER A 46 27.67 -5.30 -14.75
CA SER A 46 27.87 -6.23 -15.86
C SER A 46 28.01 -7.70 -15.45
N ALA A 47 27.95 -8.01 -14.15
CA ALA A 47 28.19 -9.39 -13.66
C ALA A 47 26.89 -10.19 -13.42
N ARG A 48 25.70 -9.60 -13.50
CA ARG A 48 24.44 -10.34 -13.25
C ARG A 48 23.71 -10.83 -14.48
N LYS A 49 24.04 -10.36 -15.68
CA LYS A 49 23.36 -10.79 -16.92
C LYS A 49 23.86 -12.09 -17.54
N ASN A 50 25.06 -12.56 -17.22
CA ASN A 50 25.60 -13.79 -17.80
C ASN A 50 25.18 -15.09 -17.11
N GLY A 51 24.59 -15.01 -15.88
CA GLY A 51 24.13 -16.20 -15.15
C GLY A 51 22.71 -16.64 -15.50
N GLU A 52 21.88 -15.76 -16.01
CA GLU A 52 20.47 -16.00 -16.31
C GLU A 52 20.26 -16.61 -17.71
N SER A 53 21.05 -16.19 -18.69
CA SER A 53 20.99 -16.74 -20.06
C SER A 53 21.50 -18.18 -20.15
N ASP A 54 22.48 -18.58 -19.34
CA ASP A 54 23.02 -19.94 -19.37
C ASP A 54 22.12 -20.96 -18.66
N ARG A 55 21.33 -20.52 -17.67
CA ARG A 55 20.32 -21.35 -16.98
C ARG A 55 19.10 -21.62 -17.83
N THR A 56 18.68 -20.64 -18.65
CA THR A 56 17.52 -20.78 -19.54
C THR A 56 17.84 -21.74 -20.70
N GLY A 57 19.05 -21.72 -21.23
CA GLY A 57 19.49 -22.65 -22.29
C GLY A 57 19.50 -24.10 -21.85
N LYS A 58 20.05 -24.40 -20.66
CA LYS A 58 20.13 -25.77 -20.12
C LYS A 58 18.76 -26.37 -19.76
N ASN A 59 17.80 -25.51 -19.34
CA ASN A 59 16.46 -25.96 -19.04
C ASN A 59 15.64 -26.27 -20.31
N ALA A 60 15.91 -25.60 -21.41
CA ALA A 60 15.23 -25.86 -22.69
C ALA A 60 15.69 -27.21 -23.31
N GLU A 61 16.97 -27.57 -23.18
CA GLU A 61 17.50 -28.83 -23.67
C GLU A 61 17.01 -30.03 -22.83
N ASN A 62 16.90 -29.86 -21.51
CA ASN A 62 16.43 -30.92 -20.62
C ASN A 62 14.96 -31.27 -20.79
N SER A 63 14.13 -30.31 -21.26
CA SER A 63 12.71 -30.54 -21.49
C SER A 63 12.39 -31.40 -22.73
N GLN A 64 13.35 -31.63 -23.62
CA GLN A 64 13.17 -32.44 -24.86
C GLN A 64 13.18 -33.94 -24.60
N HIS A 65 13.63 -34.40 -23.41
CA HIS A 65 13.74 -35.81 -23.03
C HIS A 65 12.72 -36.25 -21.97
N LEU A 66 11.78 -35.37 -21.61
CA LEU A 66 10.78 -35.67 -20.60
C LEU A 66 9.68 -36.57 -21.16
N SER A 67 9.23 -37.50 -20.34
CA SER A 67 8.02 -38.30 -20.62
C SER A 67 6.77 -37.46 -20.68
N GLY A 68 5.66 -37.99 -21.19
CA GLY A 68 4.40 -37.28 -21.26
C GLY A 68 3.87 -36.84 -19.89
N ASP A 69 4.08 -37.65 -18.85
CA ASP A 69 3.66 -37.33 -17.49
C ASP A 69 4.52 -36.21 -16.87
N GLU A 70 5.83 -36.24 -17.10
CA GLU A 70 6.76 -35.20 -16.66
C GLU A 70 6.49 -33.86 -17.37
N LEU A 71 6.10 -33.87 -18.65
CA LEU A 71 5.68 -32.66 -19.37
C LEU A 71 4.39 -32.06 -18.78
N LYS A 72 3.46 -32.90 -18.38
CA LYS A 72 2.23 -32.47 -17.72
C LYS A 72 2.54 -31.82 -16.37
N GLU A 73 3.31 -32.50 -15.51
CA GLU A 73 3.78 -31.96 -14.23
C GLU A 73 4.50 -30.62 -14.40
N LEU A 74 5.39 -30.53 -15.36
CA LEU A 74 6.12 -29.30 -15.68
C LEU A 74 5.18 -28.15 -16.08
N THR A 75 4.14 -28.46 -16.84
CA THR A 75 3.14 -27.47 -17.24
C THR A 75 2.34 -26.95 -16.04
N GLU A 76 1.94 -27.85 -15.14
CA GLU A 76 1.25 -27.54 -13.90
C GLU A 76 2.12 -26.68 -12.96
N LEU A 77 3.39 -27.05 -12.78
CA LEU A 77 4.34 -26.28 -11.97
C LEU A 77 4.57 -24.87 -12.54
N LYS A 78 4.71 -24.73 -13.85
CA LYS A 78 4.85 -23.42 -14.50
C LYS A 78 3.59 -22.55 -14.38
N ALA A 79 2.43 -23.16 -14.41
CA ALA A 79 1.17 -22.44 -14.17
C ALA A 79 1.11 -21.96 -12.73
N ARG A 80 1.40 -22.85 -11.78
CA ARG A 80 1.41 -22.55 -10.34
C ARG A 80 2.41 -21.46 -9.97
N ASP A 81 3.63 -21.52 -10.52
CA ASP A 81 4.66 -20.49 -10.29
C ASP A 81 4.18 -19.09 -10.70
N ARG A 82 3.51 -18.98 -11.86
CA ARG A 82 2.95 -17.71 -12.32
C ARG A 82 1.82 -17.21 -11.43
N GLU A 83 0.93 -18.09 -11.00
CA GLU A 83 -0.17 -17.78 -10.10
C GLU A 83 0.34 -17.27 -8.75
N VAL A 84 1.28 -18.00 -8.13
CA VAL A 84 1.87 -17.63 -6.84
C VAL A 84 2.57 -16.28 -6.93
N ARG A 85 3.40 -16.07 -7.96
CA ARG A 85 4.09 -14.79 -8.12
C ARG A 85 3.14 -13.63 -8.36
N ALA A 86 2.08 -13.84 -9.13
CA ALA A 86 1.05 -12.82 -9.37
C ALA A 86 0.28 -12.50 -8.08
N HIS A 87 0.01 -13.53 -7.26
CA HIS A 87 -0.64 -13.38 -5.97
C HIS A 87 0.19 -12.50 -5.01
N GLU A 88 1.45 -12.83 -4.80
CA GLU A 88 2.33 -12.06 -3.92
C GLU A 88 2.58 -10.64 -4.45
N ALA A 89 2.70 -10.50 -5.77
CA ALA A 89 2.84 -9.18 -6.39
C ALA A 89 1.61 -8.30 -6.18
N ALA A 90 0.40 -8.86 -6.13
CA ALA A 90 -0.82 -8.11 -5.84
C ALA A 90 -0.81 -7.55 -4.40
N HIS A 91 -0.41 -8.37 -3.41
CA HIS A 91 -0.26 -7.91 -2.03
C HIS A 91 0.75 -6.77 -1.93
N GLN A 92 1.93 -6.94 -2.55
CA GLN A 92 3.00 -5.95 -2.50
C GLN A 92 2.63 -4.64 -3.22
N ALA A 93 1.96 -4.72 -4.37
CA ALA A 93 1.56 -3.54 -5.14
C ALA A 93 0.59 -2.63 -4.37
N VAL A 94 -0.36 -3.21 -3.65
CA VAL A 94 -1.34 -2.45 -2.85
C VAL A 94 -0.76 -2.04 -1.50
N GLY A 95 0.05 -2.89 -0.88
CA GLY A 95 0.64 -2.64 0.43
C GLY A 95 1.74 -1.58 0.42
N GLY A 96 2.42 -1.41 -0.70
CA GLY A 96 3.45 -0.41 -0.89
C GLY A 96 4.51 -0.45 0.22
N GLN A 97 4.69 0.67 0.91
CA GLN A 97 5.67 0.78 2.00
C GLN A 97 5.37 -0.09 3.23
N TYR A 98 4.14 -0.58 3.38
CA TYR A 98 3.73 -1.44 4.50
C TYR A 98 3.82 -2.93 4.17
N ALA A 99 4.12 -3.27 2.92
CA ALA A 99 4.39 -4.63 2.48
C ALA A 99 5.90 -4.90 2.48
N GLY A 100 6.31 -5.99 3.11
CA GLY A 100 7.68 -6.45 3.13
C GLY A 100 8.10 -7.16 1.85
N ALA A 101 9.21 -7.86 1.91
CA ALA A 101 9.69 -8.66 0.79
C ALA A 101 8.81 -9.91 0.60
N MET A 102 8.63 -10.29 -0.67
CA MET A 102 7.99 -11.56 -1.03
C MET A 102 8.88 -12.73 -0.65
N SER A 103 8.31 -13.73 -0.03
CA SER A 103 8.93 -15.01 0.30
C SER A 103 8.24 -16.12 -0.50
N PHE A 104 9.01 -17.11 -0.99
CA PHE A 104 8.45 -18.18 -1.82
C PHE A 104 8.91 -19.54 -1.34
N THR A 105 7.99 -20.51 -1.40
CA THR A 105 8.29 -21.93 -1.26
C THR A 105 8.43 -22.54 -2.65
N TYR A 106 9.52 -23.27 -2.88
CA TYR A 106 9.84 -23.82 -4.19
C TYR A 106 9.74 -25.34 -4.22
N GLN A 107 9.28 -25.86 -5.36
CA GLN A 107 9.37 -27.27 -5.76
C GLN A 107 10.27 -27.40 -6.98
N ARG A 108 11.09 -28.45 -7.01
CA ARG A 108 11.93 -28.75 -8.15
C ARG A 108 11.12 -29.53 -9.19
N GLY A 109 11.13 -29.03 -10.41
CA GLY A 109 10.48 -29.69 -11.54
C GLY A 109 11.34 -30.79 -12.19
N PRO A 110 10.74 -31.57 -13.08
CA PRO A 110 11.43 -32.64 -13.82
C PRO A 110 12.53 -32.13 -14.76
N ASP A 111 12.44 -30.85 -15.18
CA ASP A 111 13.49 -30.15 -15.93
C ASP A 111 14.65 -29.65 -15.05
N GLY A 112 14.60 -29.90 -13.74
CA GLY A 112 15.61 -29.50 -12.76
C GLY A 112 15.49 -28.04 -12.29
N ALA A 113 14.54 -27.24 -12.82
CA ALA A 113 14.28 -25.88 -12.38
C ALA A 113 13.46 -25.85 -11.08
N GLN A 114 13.45 -24.70 -10.41
CA GLN A 114 12.63 -24.44 -9.21
C GLN A 114 11.44 -23.58 -9.56
N TYR A 115 10.26 -24.01 -9.13
CA TYR A 115 8.98 -23.36 -9.35
C TYR A 115 8.36 -22.97 -8.02
N ALA A 116 7.91 -21.74 -7.88
CA ALA A 116 7.20 -21.29 -6.70
C ALA A 116 5.83 -22.00 -6.62
N VAL A 117 5.60 -22.72 -5.54
CA VAL A 117 4.36 -23.46 -5.28
C VAL A 117 3.56 -22.85 -4.13
N GLY A 118 4.16 -21.92 -3.39
CA GLY A 118 3.55 -21.12 -2.33
C GLY A 118 4.37 -19.86 -2.12
N GLY A 119 3.77 -18.86 -1.54
CA GLY A 119 4.42 -17.60 -1.21
C GLY A 119 3.67 -16.88 -0.09
N GLU A 120 4.30 -15.83 0.42
CA GLU A 120 3.72 -14.90 1.38
C GLU A 120 4.40 -13.54 1.30
N VAL A 121 3.66 -12.50 1.63
CA VAL A 121 4.16 -11.14 1.84
C VAL A 121 3.85 -10.72 3.28
N SER A 122 4.88 -10.40 4.04
CA SER A 122 4.69 -9.85 5.39
C SER A 122 4.10 -8.45 5.28
N ILE A 123 3.01 -8.17 5.98
CA ILE A 123 2.38 -6.85 6.03
C ILE A 123 2.49 -6.28 7.45
N ASP A 124 2.94 -5.02 7.56
CA ASP A 124 3.16 -4.37 8.83
C ASP A 124 1.85 -3.88 9.46
N LEU A 125 1.47 -4.55 10.56
CA LEU A 125 0.29 -4.26 11.38
C LEU A 125 0.56 -3.33 12.56
N SER A 126 1.79 -2.83 12.76
CA SER A 126 2.12 -1.98 13.90
C SER A 126 1.35 -0.65 13.82
N PRO A 127 0.68 -0.20 14.88
CA PRO A 127 0.09 1.14 14.92
C PRO A 127 1.17 2.23 14.87
N VAL A 128 0.82 3.40 14.38
CA VAL A 128 1.67 4.59 14.46
C VAL A 128 1.51 5.19 15.85
N GLN A 129 2.59 5.17 16.63
CA GLN A 129 2.55 5.61 18.02
C GLN A 129 2.23 7.10 18.14
N GLY A 130 1.23 7.43 18.97
CA GLY A 130 0.84 8.82 19.22
C GLY A 130 0.11 9.49 18.04
N ASP A 131 -0.23 8.75 16.99
CA ASP A 131 -0.98 9.27 15.85
C ASP A 131 -2.10 8.30 15.44
N PRO A 132 -3.27 8.39 16.07
CA PRO A 132 -4.42 7.55 15.72
C PRO A 132 -4.89 7.79 14.28
N GLN A 133 -4.77 9.02 13.77
CA GLN A 133 -5.19 9.35 12.41
C GLN A 133 -4.30 8.66 11.37
N ALA A 134 -2.97 8.69 11.54
CA ALA A 134 -2.04 7.96 10.67
C ALA A 134 -2.22 6.45 10.81
N THR A 135 -2.52 5.93 12.00
CA THR A 135 -2.85 4.52 12.23
C THR A 135 -4.08 4.08 11.43
N ILE A 136 -5.14 4.88 11.41
CA ILE A 136 -6.35 4.62 10.63
C ILE A 136 -6.01 4.51 9.13
N GLN A 137 -5.26 5.48 8.60
CA GLN A 137 -4.85 5.49 7.18
C GLN A 137 -3.98 4.28 6.84
N LYS A 138 -3.01 3.95 7.69
CA LYS A 138 -2.15 2.77 7.53
C LYS A 138 -2.98 1.49 7.51
N MET A 139 -3.87 1.29 8.47
CA MET A 139 -4.68 0.08 8.58
C MET A 139 -5.69 -0.08 7.43
N GLN A 140 -6.18 1.00 6.85
CA GLN A 140 -6.98 0.96 5.63
C GLN A 140 -6.15 0.39 4.45
N THR A 141 -4.92 0.86 4.28
CA THR A 141 -4.00 0.36 3.24
C THR A 141 -3.63 -1.09 3.48
N VAL A 142 -3.26 -1.45 4.71
CA VAL A 142 -2.92 -2.82 5.11
C VAL A 142 -4.08 -3.79 4.84
N ARG A 143 -5.30 -3.42 5.20
CA ARG A 143 -6.49 -4.23 4.92
C ARG A 143 -6.74 -4.38 3.42
N ALA A 144 -6.60 -3.30 2.66
CA ALA A 144 -6.72 -3.35 1.20
C ALA A 144 -5.64 -4.25 0.58
N ALA A 145 -4.40 -4.17 1.07
CA ALA A 145 -3.30 -5.02 0.64
C ALA A 145 -3.57 -6.51 0.91
N ALA A 146 -4.02 -6.84 2.12
CA ALA A 146 -4.34 -8.23 2.48
C ALA A 146 -5.48 -8.83 1.63
N MET A 147 -6.36 -8.01 1.11
CA MET A 147 -7.49 -8.42 0.26
C MET A 147 -7.27 -8.16 -1.24
N ALA A 148 -6.03 -7.84 -1.64
CA ALA A 148 -5.72 -7.44 -3.01
C ALA A 148 -5.84 -8.56 -4.06
N PRO A 149 -5.38 -9.82 -3.82
CA PRO A 149 -5.60 -10.91 -4.74
C PRO A 149 -7.09 -11.28 -4.86
N ALA A 150 -7.47 -11.85 -6.00
CA ALA A 150 -8.86 -12.31 -6.23
C ALA A 150 -9.30 -13.38 -5.22
N GLU A 151 -8.37 -14.21 -4.77
CA GLU A 151 -8.59 -15.29 -3.80
C GLU A 151 -7.61 -15.17 -2.63
N PRO A 152 -7.85 -14.27 -1.66
CA PRO A 152 -6.96 -14.13 -0.50
C PRO A 152 -6.92 -15.41 0.33
N SER A 153 -5.76 -15.77 0.82
CA SER A 153 -5.55 -16.95 1.67
C SER A 153 -6.25 -16.80 3.05
N GLY A 154 -6.25 -17.85 3.83
CA GLY A 154 -6.75 -17.80 5.22
C GLY A 154 -5.92 -16.86 6.08
N GLN A 155 -4.62 -16.78 5.85
CA GLN A 155 -3.70 -15.88 6.54
C GLN A 155 -3.97 -14.41 6.16
N ASP A 156 -4.17 -14.12 4.89
CA ASP A 156 -4.47 -12.75 4.42
C ASP A 156 -5.77 -12.23 5.03
N ARG A 157 -6.79 -13.07 5.10
CA ARG A 157 -8.06 -12.72 5.77
C ARG A 157 -7.87 -12.46 7.26
N ALA A 158 -6.99 -13.21 7.94
CA ALA A 158 -6.66 -12.96 9.34
C ALA A 158 -5.93 -11.62 9.52
N VAL A 159 -4.98 -11.29 8.64
CA VAL A 159 -4.31 -9.98 8.61
C VAL A 159 -5.32 -8.85 8.37
N ALA A 160 -6.24 -9.02 7.42
CA ALA A 160 -7.29 -8.04 7.16
C ALA A 160 -8.22 -7.82 8.36
N ALA A 161 -8.58 -8.89 9.08
CA ALA A 161 -9.39 -8.81 10.29
C ALA A 161 -8.64 -8.10 11.43
N GLN A 162 -7.36 -8.40 11.61
CA GLN A 162 -6.53 -7.75 12.63
C GLN A 162 -6.34 -6.26 12.32
N ALA A 163 -6.09 -5.90 11.06
CA ALA A 163 -6.01 -4.51 10.63
C ALA A 163 -7.31 -3.75 10.94
N MET A 164 -8.47 -4.40 10.77
CA MET A 164 -9.76 -3.79 11.11
C MET A 164 -9.92 -3.56 12.61
N GLN A 165 -9.45 -4.47 13.46
CA GLN A 165 -9.48 -4.28 14.91
C GLN A 165 -8.63 -3.09 15.35
N ILE A 166 -7.40 -2.98 14.84
CA ILE A 166 -6.49 -1.88 15.13
C ILE A 166 -7.09 -0.55 14.62
N LEU A 167 -7.71 -0.56 13.46
CA LEU A 167 -8.40 0.60 12.89
C LEU A 167 -9.52 1.11 13.82
N LEU A 168 -10.37 0.21 14.32
CA LEU A 168 -11.46 0.55 15.25
C LEU A 168 -10.93 1.10 16.56
N GLN A 169 -9.83 0.53 17.08
CA GLN A 169 -9.17 1.03 18.28
C GLN A 169 -8.65 2.46 18.04
N ALA A 170 -7.93 2.70 16.95
CA ALA A 170 -7.42 4.03 16.61
C ALA A 170 -8.54 5.07 16.40
N GLN A 171 -9.69 4.67 15.86
CA GLN A 171 -10.87 5.55 15.78
C GLN A 171 -11.42 5.93 17.16
N SER A 172 -11.43 4.99 18.10
CA SER A 172 -11.83 5.22 19.48
C SER A 172 -10.88 6.18 20.19
N GLU A 173 -9.56 6.01 20.00
CA GLU A 173 -8.52 6.90 20.53
C GLU A 173 -8.66 8.31 19.97
N LEU A 174 -8.82 8.46 18.66
CA LEU A 174 -9.05 9.75 18.00
C LEU A 174 -10.31 10.46 18.50
N ALA A 175 -11.39 9.71 18.73
CA ALA A 175 -12.63 10.25 19.29
C ALA A 175 -12.43 10.76 20.73
N ALA A 176 -11.64 10.04 21.54
CA ALA A 176 -11.30 10.44 22.91
C ALA A 176 -10.42 11.69 22.94
N GLU A 177 -9.44 11.80 22.06
CA GLU A 177 -8.59 12.99 21.90
C GLU A 177 -9.37 14.21 21.42
N SER A 178 -10.36 14.00 20.56
CA SER A 178 -11.21 15.07 19.99
C SER A 178 -12.40 15.42 20.87
N GLY A 179 -12.60 14.79 22.02
CA GLY A 179 -13.72 14.98 22.91
C GLY A 179 -13.75 16.36 23.56
N PRO A 180 -14.92 16.79 24.09
CA PRO A 180 -15.07 18.12 24.71
C PRO A 180 -14.17 18.33 25.93
N SER A 181 -13.81 17.29 26.65
CA SER A 181 -12.88 17.35 27.78
C SER A 181 -11.43 17.61 27.38
N SER A 182 -10.96 17.04 26.26
CA SER A 182 -9.61 17.29 25.74
C SER A 182 -9.49 18.68 25.11
N ARG A 183 -10.54 19.18 24.46
CA ARG A 183 -10.60 20.57 23.96
C ARG A 183 -10.56 21.57 25.11
N ALA A 184 -11.37 21.36 26.17
CA ALA A 184 -11.34 22.19 27.35
C ALA A 184 -9.97 22.20 28.04
N ALA A 185 -9.29 21.05 28.13
CA ALA A 185 -7.95 20.96 28.67
C ALA A 185 -6.92 21.70 27.80
N SER A 186 -6.97 21.56 26.47
CA SER A 186 -6.07 22.28 25.57
C SER A 186 -6.32 23.79 25.55
N ASP A 187 -7.57 24.23 25.67
CA ASP A 187 -7.91 25.64 25.77
C ASP A 187 -7.42 26.23 27.09
N THR A 188 -7.56 25.51 28.21
CA THR A 188 -7.02 25.91 29.51
C THR A 188 -5.48 25.97 29.49
N TYR A 189 -4.81 25.01 28.86
CA TYR A 189 -3.36 25.06 28.69
C TYR A 189 -2.89 26.25 27.86
N ARG A 190 -3.62 26.57 26.79
CA ARG A 190 -3.32 27.70 25.93
C ARG A 190 -3.54 29.04 26.67
N GLU A 191 -4.59 29.11 27.49
CA GLU A 191 -4.88 30.28 28.30
C GLU A 191 -3.84 30.49 29.40
N VAL A 192 -3.44 29.44 30.11
CA VAL A 192 -2.36 29.49 31.13
C VAL A 192 -1.02 29.82 30.50
N SER A 193 -0.70 29.28 29.33
CA SER A 193 0.54 29.62 28.61
C SER A 193 0.57 31.07 28.14
N ALA A 194 -0.58 31.62 27.72
CA ALA A 194 -0.70 33.01 27.34
C ALA A 194 -0.59 33.98 28.54
N MET A 195 -1.04 33.55 29.74
CA MET A 195 -0.86 34.32 30.97
C MET A 195 0.60 34.31 31.48
N GLY A 196 1.38 33.26 31.15
CA GLY A 196 2.80 33.15 31.53
C GLY A 196 3.76 34.06 30.75
N GLU A 197 3.30 34.64 29.65
CA GLU A 197 4.14 35.50 28.78
C GLU A 197 4.05 37.00 29.08
N VAL A 198 3.30 37.42 30.09
CA VAL A 198 3.00 38.85 30.39
C VAL A 198 3.95 39.47 31.44
N ASP A 199 5.03 38.80 31.89
CA ASP A 199 5.92 39.40 32.85
C ASP A 199 7.41 39.16 32.62
N GLN A 200 7.92 39.64 31.49
CA GLN A 200 9.35 39.93 31.35
C GLN A 200 9.65 41.44 31.21
N ASN A 201 8.73 42.31 31.52
CA ASN A 201 9.03 43.72 31.57
C ASN A 201 8.79 44.25 33.02
N GLY A 202 9.79 44.08 33.82
CA GLY A 202 10.20 44.67 35.08
C GLY A 202 9.18 45.59 35.77
N ASP A 203 8.22 45.05 36.51
CA ASP A 203 7.76 45.73 37.71
C ASP A 203 7.53 44.69 38.82
N LYS A 204 8.40 44.71 39.84
CA LYS A 204 8.29 43.84 41.01
C LYS A 204 7.03 44.25 41.79
N PRO A 205 6.09 43.35 42.08
CA PRO A 205 5.03 43.65 43.00
C PRO A 205 5.65 43.90 44.37
N ARG A 206 5.41 45.10 44.91
CA ARG A 206 5.69 45.43 46.31
C ARG A 206 4.80 44.53 47.17
N VAL A 207 5.46 43.56 47.81
CA VAL A 207 4.85 42.87 48.94
C VAL A 207 4.69 43.87 50.08
N SER A 208 3.45 44.28 50.30
CA SER A 208 3.09 45.03 51.50
C SER A 208 3.40 44.19 52.72
N SER A 209 4.34 44.70 53.54
CA SER A 209 4.70 44.12 54.82
C SER A 209 3.47 43.94 55.68
N PHE A 210 3.18 42.74 56.11
CA PHE A 210 2.24 42.47 57.18
C PHE A 210 2.90 42.87 58.47
N ASP A 211 2.38 43.92 59.13
CA ASP A 211 2.68 44.23 60.52
C ASP A 211 1.96 43.24 61.44
N PRO A 212 2.66 42.56 62.34
CA PRO A 212 1.98 41.78 63.37
C PRO A 212 1.52 42.71 64.49
N VAL A 213 0.19 42.82 64.66
CA VAL A 213 -0.40 43.48 65.83
C VAL A 213 -0.15 42.63 67.02
N SER A 214 0.69 43.16 67.94
CA SER A 214 0.86 42.66 69.34
C SER A 214 -0.34 43.08 70.16
N ALA A 215 -0.92 42.10 70.88
CA ALA A 215 -1.68 42.27 72.11
C ALA A 215 -1.45 41.11 73.01
#